data_87c29327a8366649b8a6d1de22268b1e
#
_entry.id   87c29327a8366649b8a6d1de22268b1e
#
_cell.length_a   1.000
_cell.length_b   1.000
_cell.length_c   1.000
_cell.angle_alpha   90.00
_cell.angle_beta   90.00
_cell.angle_gamma   90.00
#
_symmetry.space_group_name_H-M   'P 1'
#
loop_
_entity.id
_entity.type
_entity.pdbx_description
1 polymer ?
#
loop_
_entity_poly.entity_id
_entity_poly.type
_entity_poly.pdbx_seq_one_letter_code
_entity_poly.pdbx_strand_id
1 'polypeptide(L)'
;MGQRSQIYIRYNVTYVIGSATKNPTTHNYKGLIARYFGWNYGERMVSRARYIIEEIQNEFMEWKWCFGDAEKLEKLKRICEVNFDMKDIVFSSDIIKEVMEDFDGDMEYLFNQDNNDGQLFIDITDDGIKYCFMKFYNEGEPMDAEQYMKWNCEHETHPDWHIPYEYMDKETINYTEKNIKEINEMATLMTMVEIKAFVEDDYSYMFAPLF
;
A
#
# COMPACT_ATOMS: atom_id res chain seq x y z
N MET A 1 11.26 -10.03 -19.01
CA MET A 1 11.32 -9.22 -17.78
C MET A 1 10.10 -9.60 -16.96
N GLY A 2 10.18 -9.71 -15.63
CA GLY A 2 9.04 -10.06 -14.79
C GLY A 2 8.14 -8.84 -14.51
N GLN A 3 6.89 -9.07 -14.19
CA GLN A 3 5.95 -8.05 -13.72
C GLN A 3 6.33 -7.62 -12.31
N ARG A 4 6.36 -6.30 -12.05
CA ARG A 4 6.89 -5.72 -10.81
C ARG A 4 6.04 -4.56 -10.34
N SER A 5 5.60 -4.64 -9.08
CA SER A 5 4.88 -3.57 -8.42
C SER A 5 5.35 -3.37 -6.98
N GLN A 6 5.04 -2.24 -6.39
CA GLN A 6 5.36 -1.94 -5.00
C GLN A 6 4.12 -1.47 -4.25
N ILE A 7 4.09 -1.76 -2.96
CA ILE A 7 3.07 -1.27 -2.04
C ILE A 7 3.75 -0.58 -0.87
N TYR A 8 3.34 0.64 -0.61
CA TYR A 8 3.80 1.47 0.50
C TYR A 8 2.61 1.80 1.40
N ILE A 9 2.72 1.46 2.68
CA ILE A 9 1.70 1.76 3.68
C ILE A 9 2.35 2.60 4.77
N ARG A 10 2.00 3.89 4.81
CA ARG A 10 2.35 4.77 5.92
C ARG A 10 1.23 4.75 6.95
N TYR A 11 1.59 4.70 8.21
CA TYR A 11 0.66 4.95 9.31
C TYR A 11 1.19 6.09 10.19
N ASN A 12 0.31 7.03 10.50
CA ASN A 12 0.57 8.15 11.39
C ASN A 12 -0.70 8.40 12.20
N VAL A 13 -0.82 7.70 13.32
CA VAL A 13 -2.03 7.69 14.13
C VAL A 13 -1.73 8.05 15.58
N THR A 14 -2.63 8.78 16.17
CA THR A 14 -2.54 9.24 17.55
C THR A 14 -3.46 8.40 18.43
N TYR A 15 -2.97 7.92 19.55
CA TYR A 15 -3.80 7.22 20.53
C TYR A 15 -3.58 7.78 21.93
N VAL A 16 -4.62 7.66 22.76
CA VAL A 16 -4.61 8.17 24.11
C VAL A 16 -4.69 6.99 25.09
N ILE A 17 -3.64 6.80 25.90
CA ILE A 17 -3.65 5.83 26.99
C ILE A 17 -4.28 6.47 28.22
N GLY A 18 -5.18 5.71 28.88
CA GLY A 18 -5.78 6.14 30.14
C GLY A 18 -6.82 7.25 29.98
N SER A 19 -7.61 7.23 28.90
CA SER A 19 -8.68 8.20 28.67
C SER A 19 -9.68 8.34 29.85
N ALA A 20 -9.78 7.30 30.67
CA ALA A 20 -10.58 7.31 31.91
C ALA A 20 -9.82 7.78 33.16
N THR A 21 -8.54 8.11 33.03
CA THR A 21 -7.67 8.57 34.14
C THR A 21 -7.61 10.09 34.23
N LYS A 22 -7.14 10.60 35.37
CA LYS A 22 -6.94 12.05 35.55
C LYS A 22 -5.81 12.62 34.70
N ASN A 23 -4.89 11.77 34.17
CA ASN A 23 -3.73 12.17 33.39
C ASN A 23 -3.60 11.24 32.18
N PRO A 24 -4.39 11.44 31.10
CA PRO A 24 -4.24 10.69 29.88
C PRO A 24 -2.92 11.07 29.19
N THR A 25 -2.22 10.08 28.66
CA THR A 25 -1.01 10.29 27.84
C THR A 25 -1.34 10.07 26.36
N THR A 26 -0.92 11.01 25.53
CA THR A 26 -1.07 10.91 24.08
C THR A 26 0.21 10.35 23.49
N HIS A 27 0.08 9.35 22.65
CA HIS A 27 1.18 8.74 21.91
C HIS A 27 0.90 8.83 20.41
N ASN A 28 1.93 9.16 19.65
CA ASN A 28 1.89 9.13 18.20
C ASN A 28 2.61 7.87 17.70
N TYR A 29 1.94 7.12 16.85
CA TYR A 29 2.46 5.90 16.24
C TYR A 29 2.67 6.14 14.75
N LYS A 30 3.92 6.12 14.32
CA LYS A 30 4.30 6.43 12.95
C LYS A 30 5.21 5.34 12.39
N GLY A 31 4.99 4.96 11.14
CA GLY A 31 5.84 4.02 10.44
C GLY A 31 5.49 3.86 8.97
N LEU A 32 6.32 3.09 8.29
CA LEU A 32 6.17 2.73 6.89
C LEU A 32 6.36 1.23 6.73
N ILE A 33 5.51 0.62 5.92
CA ILE A 33 5.69 -0.73 5.38
C ILE A 33 5.89 -0.55 3.88
N ALA A 34 6.95 -1.12 3.35
CA ALA A 34 7.27 -1.06 1.93
C ALA A 34 7.55 -2.47 1.41
N ARG A 35 6.74 -2.93 0.46
CA ARG A 35 6.82 -4.29 -0.09
C ARG A 35 6.94 -4.25 -1.60
N TYR A 36 7.88 -5.02 -2.10
CA TYR A 36 8.03 -5.34 -3.52
C TYR A 36 7.27 -6.63 -3.84
N PHE A 37 6.63 -6.66 -5.01
CA PHE A 37 5.92 -7.83 -5.50
C PHE A 37 6.29 -8.13 -6.95
N GLY A 38 6.61 -9.39 -7.23
CA GLY A 38 6.58 -9.95 -8.57
C GLY A 38 5.19 -10.50 -8.89
N TRP A 39 4.71 -10.30 -10.13
CA TRP A 39 3.43 -10.83 -10.62
C TRP A 39 2.17 -10.33 -9.91
N ASN A 40 2.22 -9.11 -9.38
CA ASN A 40 1.08 -8.45 -8.72
C ASN A 40 0.69 -7.19 -9.49
N TYR A 41 -0.09 -7.32 -10.54
CA TYR A 41 -0.50 -6.26 -11.47
C TYR A 41 -1.99 -6.37 -11.82
N GLY A 42 -2.55 -5.33 -12.43
CA GLY A 42 -3.93 -5.28 -12.89
C GLY A 42 -4.93 -5.64 -11.78
N GLU A 43 -5.83 -6.56 -12.07
CA GLU A 43 -6.86 -7.04 -11.14
C GLU A 43 -6.30 -7.60 -9.84
N ARG A 44 -5.10 -8.18 -9.87
CA ARG A 44 -4.42 -8.70 -8.66
C ARG A 44 -4.00 -7.58 -7.73
N MET A 45 -3.47 -6.49 -8.30
CA MET A 45 -3.07 -5.32 -7.52
C MET A 45 -4.30 -4.64 -6.89
N VAL A 46 -5.40 -4.52 -7.65
CA VAL A 46 -6.67 -3.99 -7.14
C VAL A 46 -7.25 -4.88 -6.05
N SER A 47 -7.27 -6.20 -6.24
CA SER A 47 -7.75 -7.15 -5.23
C SER A 47 -6.92 -7.08 -3.95
N ARG A 48 -5.61 -6.95 -4.06
CA ARG A 48 -4.70 -6.79 -2.93
C ARG A 48 -4.92 -5.47 -2.21
N ALA A 49 -5.07 -4.37 -2.96
CA ALA A 49 -5.39 -3.06 -2.39
C ALA A 49 -6.68 -3.11 -1.58
N ARG A 50 -7.75 -3.67 -2.17
CA ARG A 50 -9.03 -3.86 -1.50
C ARG A 50 -8.90 -4.66 -0.21
N TYR A 51 -8.21 -5.80 -0.26
CA TYR A 51 -8.00 -6.65 0.91
C TYR A 51 -7.24 -5.91 2.02
N ILE A 52 -6.13 -5.25 1.69
CA ILE A 52 -5.33 -4.48 2.65
C ILE A 52 -6.17 -3.38 3.29
N ILE A 53 -6.90 -2.61 2.49
CA ILE A 53 -7.74 -1.50 2.99
C ILE A 53 -8.86 -2.03 3.89
N GLU A 54 -9.52 -3.13 3.52
CA GLU A 54 -10.55 -3.76 4.33
C GLU A 54 -10.01 -4.24 5.69
N GLU A 55 -8.88 -4.94 5.70
CA GLU A 55 -8.25 -5.41 6.92
C GLU A 55 -7.81 -4.24 7.82
N ILE A 56 -7.27 -3.18 7.23
CA ILE A 56 -6.94 -1.95 7.95
C ILE A 56 -8.21 -1.33 8.53
N GLN A 57 -9.29 -1.21 7.75
CA GLN A 57 -10.56 -0.66 8.19
C GLN A 57 -11.12 -1.45 9.38
N ASN A 58 -11.14 -2.77 9.27
CA ASN A 58 -11.72 -3.64 10.28
C ASN A 58 -10.86 -3.76 11.55
N GLU A 59 -9.54 -3.88 11.40
CA GLU A 59 -8.64 -4.20 12.50
C GLU A 59 -8.02 -2.94 13.13
N PHE A 60 -7.73 -1.91 12.34
CA PHE A 60 -7.00 -0.74 12.82
C PHE A 60 -7.91 0.45 13.13
N MET A 61 -8.91 0.72 12.32
CA MET A 61 -9.79 1.87 12.56
C MET A 61 -10.74 1.62 13.74
N GLU A 62 -11.19 0.39 13.93
CA GLU A 62 -11.97 0.00 15.12
C GLU A 62 -11.13 -0.04 16.40
N TRP A 63 -9.81 -0.23 16.27
CA TRP A 63 -8.89 -0.44 17.38
C TRP A 63 -7.93 0.72 17.60
N LYS A 64 -8.30 1.95 17.24
CA LYS A 64 -7.52 3.19 17.52
C LYS A 64 -6.94 3.23 18.95
N TRP A 65 -7.59 2.58 19.89
CA TRP A 65 -7.23 2.53 21.31
C TRP A 65 -6.10 1.54 21.67
N CYS A 66 -5.67 0.74 20.70
CA CYS A 66 -4.75 -0.37 20.96
C CYS A 66 -3.51 -0.36 20.03
N PHE A 67 -3.22 0.74 19.39
CA PHE A 67 -2.11 0.85 18.43
C PHE A 67 -0.70 0.69 19.07
N GLY A 68 -0.57 0.61 20.35
CA GLY A 68 0.70 0.30 21.03
C GLY A 68 1.02 -1.19 21.13
N ASP A 69 0.22 -2.06 20.52
CA ASP A 69 0.41 -3.50 20.58
C ASP A 69 1.34 -3.98 19.46
N ALA A 70 2.51 -4.50 19.82
CA ALA A 70 3.49 -5.03 18.88
C ALA A 70 2.91 -6.15 18.00
N GLU A 71 1.95 -6.95 18.53
CA GLU A 71 1.29 -8.00 17.77
C GLU A 71 0.47 -7.44 16.60
N LYS A 72 -0.18 -6.29 16.78
CA LYS A 72 -0.97 -5.64 15.72
C LYS A 72 -0.09 -5.04 14.65
N LEU A 73 1.03 -4.46 15.02
CA LEU A 73 2.01 -3.98 14.05
C LEU A 73 2.55 -5.11 13.19
N GLU A 74 2.88 -6.24 13.80
CA GLU A 74 3.29 -7.43 13.06
C GLU A 74 2.17 -7.98 12.17
N LYS A 75 0.91 -7.89 12.62
CA LYS A 75 -0.24 -8.25 11.77
C LYS A 75 -0.35 -7.32 10.57
N LEU A 76 -0.22 -6.01 10.73
CA LEU A 76 -0.23 -5.04 9.63
C LEU A 76 0.87 -5.33 8.60
N LYS A 77 2.08 -5.63 9.05
CA LYS A 77 3.17 -6.02 8.17
C LYS A 77 2.84 -7.27 7.35
N ARG A 78 2.17 -8.25 7.95
CA ARG A 78 1.77 -9.51 7.29
C ARG A 78 0.58 -9.37 6.36
N ILE A 79 -0.31 -8.40 6.57
CA ILE A 79 -1.49 -8.18 5.70
C ILE A 79 -1.05 -8.03 4.24
N CYS A 80 0.03 -7.32 3.97
CA CYS A 80 0.54 -7.16 2.61
C CYS A 80 1.00 -8.48 1.97
N GLU A 81 1.41 -9.46 2.80
CA GLU A 81 1.99 -10.72 2.34
C GLU A 81 0.94 -11.79 2.03
N VAL A 82 -0.31 -11.56 2.43
CA VAL A 82 -1.37 -12.54 2.23
C VAL A 82 -1.66 -12.72 0.75
N ASN A 83 -1.57 -13.97 0.33
CA ASN A 83 -1.98 -14.41 -0.98
C ASN A 83 -3.41 -14.92 -0.87
N PHE A 84 -4.38 -14.15 -1.30
CA PHE A 84 -5.78 -14.46 -1.10
C PHE A 84 -6.49 -15.03 -2.32
N ASP A 85 -5.85 -15.28 -3.41
CA ASP A 85 -6.55 -15.86 -4.57
C ASP A 85 -5.60 -16.70 -5.43
N MET A 86 -5.25 -17.91 -4.90
CA MET A 86 -3.91 -18.33 -5.13
C MET A 86 -3.70 -19.55 -5.91
N LYS A 87 -3.87 -19.44 -7.16
CA LYS A 87 -3.25 -20.36 -8.13
C LYS A 87 -1.77 -20.00 -8.42
N ASP A 88 -1.36 -18.77 -8.11
CA ASP A 88 -0.06 -18.26 -8.52
C ASP A 88 0.78 -17.78 -7.32
N ILE A 89 2.05 -18.15 -7.32
CA ILE A 89 3.02 -17.71 -6.32
C ILE A 89 3.37 -16.26 -6.62
N VAL A 90 3.01 -15.36 -5.72
CA VAL A 90 3.46 -13.97 -5.74
C VAL A 90 4.74 -13.89 -4.90
N PHE A 91 5.85 -13.54 -5.55
CA PHE A 91 7.08 -13.26 -4.84
C PHE A 91 6.99 -11.88 -4.19
N SER A 92 7.36 -11.78 -2.91
CA SER A 92 7.43 -10.49 -2.23
C SER A 92 8.70 -10.37 -1.41
N SER A 93 9.25 -9.15 -1.34
CA SER A 93 10.37 -8.81 -0.48
C SER A 93 10.09 -7.54 0.32
N ASP A 94 10.87 -7.30 1.37
CA ASP A 94 10.79 -6.13 2.22
C ASP A 94 11.78 -5.08 1.71
N ILE A 95 11.26 -4.01 1.09
CA ILE A 95 12.08 -2.93 0.51
C ILE A 95 12.92 -2.25 1.59
N ILE A 96 12.36 -2.04 2.79
CA ILE A 96 13.10 -1.38 3.88
C ILE A 96 14.31 -2.21 4.27
N LYS A 97 14.13 -3.52 4.37
CA LYS A 97 15.23 -4.43 4.68
C LYS A 97 16.29 -4.42 3.57
N GLU A 98 15.89 -4.45 2.31
CA GLU A 98 16.81 -4.37 1.16
C GLU A 98 17.60 -3.06 1.15
N VAL A 99 16.92 -1.91 1.39
CA VAL A 99 17.58 -0.60 1.49
C VAL A 99 18.61 -0.58 2.63
N MET A 100 18.32 -1.21 3.76
CA MET A 100 19.24 -1.30 4.88
C MET A 100 20.46 -2.19 4.59
N GLU A 101 20.25 -3.34 3.96
CA GLU A 101 21.29 -4.33 3.74
C GLU A 101 22.13 -4.02 2.49
N ASP A 102 21.47 -3.64 1.37
CA ASP A 102 22.15 -3.52 0.07
C ASP A 102 22.56 -2.08 -0.25
N PHE A 103 21.90 -1.08 0.30
CA PHE A 103 22.08 0.34 -0.02
C PHE A 103 22.55 1.20 1.16
N ASP A 104 23.02 0.56 2.24
CA ASP A 104 23.57 1.23 3.43
C ASP A 104 22.62 2.31 4.02
N GLY A 105 21.31 2.07 3.93
CA GLY A 105 20.29 2.98 4.42
C GLY A 105 20.04 4.21 3.55
N ASP A 106 20.47 4.19 2.28
CA ASP A 106 20.21 5.29 1.35
C ASP A 106 18.71 5.39 1.02
N MET A 107 18.09 6.44 1.57
CA MET A 107 16.66 6.69 1.43
C MET A 107 16.20 6.98 0.00
N GLU A 108 17.10 7.38 -0.91
CA GLU A 108 16.76 7.61 -2.31
C GLU A 108 16.21 6.33 -2.97
N TYR A 109 16.70 5.18 -2.53
CA TYR A 109 16.26 3.88 -3.06
C TYR A 109 14.90 3.41 -2.52
N LEU A 110 14.37 4.02 -1.46
CA LEU A 110 13.14 3.55 -0.83
C LEU A 110 11.95 3.55 -1.79
N PHE A 111 11.79 4.60 -2.58
CA PHE A 111 10.71 4.75 -3.57
C PHE A 111 11.17 4.53 -5.01
N ASN A 112 12.46 4.36 -5.23
CA ASN A 112 13.08 4.27 -6.56
C ASN A 112 13.36 2.81 -6.95
N GLN A 113 12.39 1.93 -6.75
CA GLN A 113 12.50 0.52 -7.08
C GLN A 113 12.12 0.25 -8.54
N ASP A 114 12.73 -0.76 -9.15
CA ASP A 114 12.41 -1.20 -10.51
C ASP A 114 10.93 -1.62 -10.59
N ASN A 115 10.18 -0.94 -11.44
CA ASN A 115 8.74 -1.00 -11.51
C ASN A 115 8.26 -0.89 -12.95
N ASN A 116 7.31 -1.74 -13.33
CA ASN A 116 6.62 -1.67 -14.61
C ASN A 116 5.09 -1.79 -14.49
N ASP A 117 4.58 -2.12 -13.31
CA ASP A 117 3.16 -2.35 -13.07
C ASP A 117 2.53 -1.39 -12.05
N GLY A 118 3.29 -0.36 -11.66
CA GLY A 118 2.81 0.69 -10.78
C GLY A 118 3.11 0.48 -9.30
N GLN A 119 2.83 1.52 -8.56
CA GLN A 119 3.00 1.62 -7.11
C GLN A 119 1.65 1.91 -6.46
N LEU A 120 1.36 1.24 -5.35
CA LEU A 120 0.22 1.55 -4.49
C LEU A 120 0.71 2.25 -3.23
N PHE A 121 0.13 3.40 -2.94
CA PHE A 121 0.33 4.14 -1.70
C PHE A 121 -0.94 4.08 -0.86
N ILE A 122 -0.79 3.74 0.42
CA ILE A 122 -1.87 3.75 1.42
C ILE A 122 -1.38 4.58 2.61
N ASP A 123 -2.15 5.58 2.99
CA ASP A 123 -1.87 6.47 4.12
C ASP A 123 -2.96 6.35 5.18
N ILE A 124 -2.57 5.91 6.37
CA ILE A 124 -3.46 5.69 7.51
C ILE A 124 -3.23 6.82 8.50
N THR A 125 -4.25 7.65 8.70
CA THR A 125 -4.22 8.77 9.61
C THR A 125 -5.40 8.74 10.59
N ASP A 126 -5.43 9.65 11.54
CA ASP A 126 -6.58 9.82 12.43
C ASP A 126 -7.88 10.17 11.69
N ASP A 127 -7.78 10.78 10.52
CA ASP A 127 -8.91 11.18 9.68
C ASP A 127 -9.43 10.04 8.79
N GLY A 128 -8.70 8.94 8.66
CA GLY A 128 -9.10 7.78 7.88
C GLY A 128 -8.00 7.21 7.00
N ILE A 129 -8.41 6.45 6.00
CA ILE A 129 -7.53 5.78 5.05
C ILE A 129 -7.58 6.55 3.73
N LYS A 130 -6.40 6.88 3.19
CA LYS A 130 -6.24 7.42 1.85
C LYS A 130 -5.41 6.46 1.01
N TYR A 131 -5.66 6.44 -0.29
CA TYR A 131 -4.89 5.59 -1.20
C TYR A 131 -4.71 6.27 -2.56
N CYS A 132 -3.73 5.81 -3.31
CA CYS A 132 -3.67 6.01 -4.75
C CYS A 132 -2.76 4.97 -5.39
N PHE A 133 -2.96 4.79 -6.67
CA PHE A 133 -1.99 4.15 -7.54
C PHE A 133 -1.18 5.21 -8.28
N MET A 134 0.09 4.95 -8.49
CA MET A 134 1.00 5.78 -9.28
C MET A 134 1.68 4.90 -10.33
N LYS A 135 1.95 5.44 -11.50
CA LYS A 135 2.85 4.80 -12.45
C LYS A 135 4.24 4.70 -11.84
N PHE A 136 4.72 5.82 -11.33
CA PHE A 136 5.92 5.96 -10.52
C PHE A 136 5.73 7.14 -9.57
N TYR A 137 6.34 7.14 -8.38
CA TYR A 137 6.09 8.13 -7.32
C TYR A 137 6.28 9.60 -7.75
N ASN A 138 7.06 9.85 -8.78
CA ASN A 138 7.34 11.17 -9.32
C ASN A 138 6.83 11.37 -10.77
N GLU A 139 6.07 10.42 -11.31
CA GLU A 139 5.52 10.48 -12.66
C GLU A 139 4.00 10.34 -12.67
N GLY A 140 3.34 11.28 -13.36
CA GLY A 140 1.90 11.25 -13.59
C GLY A 140 1.09 11.79 -12.43
N GLU A 141 -0.22 11.58 -12.52
CA GLU A 141 -1.19 11.98 -11.49
C GLU A 141 -1.61 10.75 -10.67
N PRO A 142 -2.02 10.95 -9.41
CA PRO A 142 -2.61 9.88 -8.62
C PRO A 142 -3.83 9.27 -9.32
N MET A 143 -3.85 7.97 -9.42
CA MET A 143 -4.92 7.20 -10.03
C MET A 143 -5.77 6.53 -8.95
N ASP A 144 -7.09 6.56 -9.12
CA ASP A 144 -7.96 5.63 -8.41
C ASP A 144 -7.84 4.21 -9.00
N ALA A 145 -8.54 3.24 -8.40
CA ALA A 145 -8.43 1.84 -8.82
C ALA A 145 -8.98 1.59 -10.24
N GLU A 146 -9.98 2.36 -10.70
CA GLU A 146 -10.51 2.27 -12.06
C GLU A 146 -9.52 2.83 -13.08
N GLN A 147 -8.93 3.98 -12.78
CA GLN A 147 -7.91 4.61 -13.63
C GLN A 147 -6.65 3.74 -13.72
N TYR A 148 -6.24 3.13 -12.59
CA TYR A 148 -5.13 2.19 -12.58
C TYR A 148 -5.39 0.97 -13.47
N MET A 149 -6.59 0.37 -13.40
CA MET A 149 -6.94 -0.76 -14.26
C MET A 149 -6.88 -0.39 -15.73
N LYS A 150 -7.43 0.76 -16.12
CA LYS A 150 -7.35 1.26 -17.49
C LYS A 150 -5.90 1.45 -17.93
N TRP A 151 -5.11 2.16 -17.11
CA TRP A 151 -3.70 2.39 -17.41
C TRP A 151 -2.92 1.08 -17.55
N ASN A 152 -3.10 0.13 -16.63
CA ASN A 152 -2.37 -1.14 -16.65
C ASN A 152 -2.72 -1.99 -17.87
N CYS A 153 -4.00 -2.02 -18.28
CA CYS A 153 -4.46 -2.73 -19.47
C CYS A 153 -3.98 -2.09 -20.78
N GLU A 154 -3.79 -0.77 -20.79
CA GLU A 154 -3.33 -0.02 -21.97
C GLU A 154 -1.80 0.04 -22.07
N HIS A 155 -1.10 -0.37 -21.01
CA HIS A 155 0.34 -0.22 -20.91
C HIS A 155 1.09 -1.24 -21.80
N GLU A 156 1.67 -0.75 -22.89
CA GLU A 156 2.26 -1.51 -23.99
C GLU A 156 3.60 -2.23 -23.69
N THR A 157 4.00 -2.46 -22.46
CA THR A 157 5.29 -3.13 -22.19
C THR A 157 5.36 -4.54 -22.76
N HIS A 158 4.21 -5.20 -22.93
CA HIS A 158 4.09 -6.51 -23.58
C HIS A 158 2.71 -6.68 -24.22
N PRO A 159 2.50 -6.19 -25.47
CA PRO A 159 1.21 -6.24 -26.15
C PRO A 159 0.63 -7.66 -26.29
N ASP A 160 1.47 -8.69 -26.27
CA ASP A 160 1.02 -10.09 -26.37
C ASP A 160 0.49 -10.66 -25.05
N TRP A 161 0.65 -9.97 -23.91
CA TRP A 161 0.30 -10.44 -22.57
C TRP A 161 -0.75 -9.59 -21.88
N HIS A 162 -0.96 -8.36 -22.34
CA HIS A 162 -1.99 -7.49 -21.82
C HIS A 162 -3.29 -7.70 -22.60
N ILE A 163 -4.26 -8.26 -21.91
CA ILE A 163 -5.63 -8.33 -22.43
C ILE A 163 -6.30 -7.02 -22.04
N PRO A 164 -6.77 -6.19 -23.01
CA PRO A 164 -7.57 -5.02 -22.68
C PRO A 164 -8.72 -5.38 -21.75
N TYR A 165 -9.01 -4.52 -20.79
CA TYR A 165 -9.98 -4.78 -19.73
C TYR A 165 -11.33 -5.30 -20.26
N GLU A 166 -11.81 -4.76 -21.37
CA GLU A 166 -13.04 -5.13 -22.06
C GLU A 166 -13.05 -6.57 -22.65
N TYR A 167 -11.86 -7.18 -22.82
CA TYR A 167 -11.73 -8.56 -23.33
C TYR A 167 -11.47 -9.59 -22.22
N MET A 168 -11.40 -9.17 -20.98
CA MET A 168 -11.36 -10.08 -19.84
C MET A 168 -12.68 -10.85 -19.76
N ASP A 169 -12.65 -12.02 -19.14
CA ASP A 169 -13.88 -12.75 -18.88
C ASP A 169 -14.78 -11.99 -17.90
N LYS A 170 -16.10 -12.22 -18.00
CA LYS A 170 -17.09 -11.48 -17.22
C LYS A 170 -16.97 -11.68 -15.71
N GLU A 171 -16.45 -12.82 -15.27
CA GLU A 171 -16.28 -13.10 -13.85
C GLU A 171 -15.16 -12.23 -13.29
N THR A 172 -14.03 -12.15 -13.98
CA THR A 172 -12.91 -11.26 -13.64
C THR A 172 -13.34 -9.79 -13.66
N ILE A 173 -14.08 -9.35 -14.68
CA ILE A 173 -14.58 -7.97 -14.74
C ILE A 173 -15.48 -7.67 -13.54
N ASN A 174 -16.50 -8.48 -13.29
CA ASN A 174 -17.44 -8.27 -12.19
C ASN A 174 -16.73 -8.26 -10.83
N TYR A 175 -15.75 -9.13 -10.64
CA TYR A 175 -14.95 -9.21 -9.42
C TYR A 175 -14.11 -7.93 -9.24
N THR A 176 -13.47 -7.46 -10.30
CA THR A 176 -12.65 -6.25 -10.28
C THR A 176 -13.49 -5.00 -10.02
N GLU A 177 -14.64 -4.85 -10.70
CA GLU A 177 -15.58 -3.74 -10.47
C GLU A 177 -16.09 -3.72 -9.03
N LYS A 178 -16.38 -4.88 -8.46
CA LYS A 178 -16.75 -4.99 -7.04
C LYS A 178 -15.61 -4.49 -6.14
N ASN A 179 -14.37 -4.92 -6.38
CA ASN A 179 -13.21 -4.49 -5.58
C ASN A 179 -12.98 -2.98 -5.70
N ILE A 180 -13.07 -2.41 -6.90
CA ILE A 180 -12.97 -0.97 -7.13
C ILE A 180 -14.01 -0.20 -6.31
N LYS A 181 -15.27 -0.64 -6.37
CA LYS A 181 -16.36 -0.02 -5.62
C LYS A 181 -16.09 -0.06 -4.11
N GLU A 182 -15.71 -1.23 -3.58
CA GLU A 182 -15.43 -1.42 -2.15
C GLU A 182 -14.24 -0.56 -1.68
N ILE A 183 -13.16 -0.43 -2.48
CA ILE A 183 -12.05 0.48 -2.18
C ILE A 183 -12.55 1.91 -2.02
N ASN A 184 -13.34 2.40 -2.98
CA ASN A 184 -13.86 3.77 -2.98
C ASN A 184 -14.88 4.06 -1.85
N GLU A 185 -15.50 3.02 -1.28
CA GLU A 185 -16.35 3.13 -0.10
C GLU A 185 -15.53 3.21 1.21
N MET A 186 -14.35 2.60 1.25
CA MET A 186 -13.51 2.49 2.46
C MET A 186 -12.40 3.53 2.55
N ALA A 187 -11.92 4.05 1.42
CA ALA A 187 -10.78 4.95 1.37
C ALA A 187 -10.97 6.08 0.36
N THR A 188 -10.27 7.19 0.58
CA THR A 188 -10.31 8.36 -0.32
C THR A 188 -9.05 8.46 -1.16
N LEU A 189 -9.19 8.98 -2.39
CA LEU A 189 -8.06 9.19 -3.29
C LEU A 189 -7.11 10.26 -2.73
N MET A 190 -5.82 9.96 -2.73
CA MET A 190 -4.77 10.92 -2.38
C MET A 190 -4.59 11.95 -3.48
N THR A 191 -4.34 13.18 -3.08
CA THR A 191 -3.91 14.27 -3.97
C THR A 191 -2.40 14.21 -4.21
N MET A 192 -1.92 14.90 -5.26
CA MET A 192 -0.48 15.02 -5.54
C MET A 192 0.30 15.69 -4.40
N VAL A 193 -0.34 16.60 -3.66
CA VAL A 193 0.26 17.24 -2.47
C VAL A 193 0.48 16.20 -1.36
N GLU A 194 -0.47 15.30 -1.16
CA GLU A 194 -0.38 14.26 -0.15
C GLU A 194 0.64 13.17 -0.52
N ILE A 195 0.77 12.84 -1.82
CA ILE A 195 1.83 11.95 -2.31
C ILE A 195 3.21 12.55 -2.05
N LYS A 196 3.40 13.84 -2.37
CA LYS A 196 4.67 14.52 -2.07
C LYS A 196 4.96 14.49 -0.58
N ALA A 197 4.00 14.83 0.26
CA ALA A 197 4.16 14.77 1.70
C ALA A 197 4.39 13.34 2.24
N PHE A 198 3.91 12.32 1.51
CA PHE A 198 4.19 10.93 1.83
C PHE A 198 5.64 10.56 1.50
N VAL A 199 6.10 10.88 0.30
CA VAL A 199 7.45 10.51 -0.17
C VAL A 199 8.55 11.33 0.50
N GLU A 200 8.31 12.62 0.76
CA GLU A 200 9.25 13.55 1.39
C GLU A 200 9.26 13.48 2.92
N ASP A 201 8.47 12.57 3.52
CA ASP A 201 8.44 12.40 4.98
C ASP A 201 9.79 11.89 5.50
N ASP A 202 10.12 12.26 6.74
CA ASP A 202 11.33 11.75 7.40
C ASP A 202 11.11 10.30 7.87
N TYR A 203 11.73 9.37 7.20
CA TYR A 203 11.74 7.95 7.55
C TYR A 203 13.03 7.51 8.25
N SER A 204 13.95 8.42 8.56
CA SER A 204 15.25 8.10 9.19
C SER A 204 15.09 7.35 10.52
N TYR A 205 13.99 7.58 11.24
CA TYR A 205 13.69 6.88 12.49
C TYR A 205 13.52 5.36 12.32
N MET A 206 13.18 4.88 11.12
CA MET A 206 13.04 3.45 10.83
C MET A 206 14.39 2.74 10.73
N PHE A 207 15.45 3.52 10.49
CA PHE A 207 16.83 3.04 10.31
C PHE A 207 17.69 3.32 11.55
N ALA A 208 17.13 3.97 12.58
CA ALA A 208 17.83 4.18 13.82
C ALA A 208 18.08 2.82 14.49
N PRO A 209 19.32 2.51 14.95
CA PRO A 209 19.57 1.28 15.69
C PRO A 209 18.68 1.28 16.94
N LEU A 210 18.01 0.17 17.18
CA LEU A 210 17.29 -0.07 18.43
C LEU A 210 18.34 -0.20 19.53
N PHE A 211 18.63 0.89 20.24
CA PHE A 211 19.47 0.91 21.45
C PHE A 211 18.66 0.53 22.67
#